data_3cfc306105f4a49112cc846a18211fe6
#
_entry.id   3cfc306105f4a49112cc846a18211fe6
#
_cell.length_a   1.000
_cell.length_b   1.000
_cell.length_c   1.000
_cell.angle_alpha   90.00
_cell.angle_beta   90.00
_cell.angle_gamma   90.00
#
_symmetry.space_group_name_H-M   'P 1'
#
loop_
_entity.id
_entity.type
_entity.pdbx_description
1 polymer ?
#
loop_
_entity_poly.entity_id
_entity_poly.type
_entity_poly.pdbx_seq_one_letter_code
_entity_poly.pdbx_strand_id
1 'polypeptide(L)'
;MKTTQKKQAKNPTFTPSKARLAVIRWLDAQDGEGGWTPIAQVLKHQLATVYDVGWIVSEDKEKIIIMGSICWEGPDKKELDGGRFCSIPKSWVNKIWYLDKGKEYENVRVQLMGQNGPKGKDRKRVQV
;
A
#
# COMPACT_ATOMS: atom_id res chain seq x y z
N MET A 1 -40.68 -12.88 19.03
CA MET A 1 -39.40 -13.08 18.34
C MET A 1 -38.62 -11.76 18.36
N LYS A 2 -37.52 -11.72 19.07
CA LYS A 2 -36.64 -10.54 19.04
C LYS A 2 -35.76 -10.61 17.78
N THR A 3 -36.03 -9.74 16.82
CA THR A 3 -35.14 -9.52 15.68
C THR A 3 -33.85 -8.88 16.19
N THR A 4 -32.78 -9.63 16.25
CA THR A 4 -31.46 -9.09 16.51
C THR A 4 -31.06 -8.28 15.27
N GLN A 5 -31.14 -6.95 15.36
CA GLN A 5 -30.53 -6.09 14.36
C GLN A 5 -29.03 -6.38 14.41
N LYS A 6 -28.51 -7.04 13.37
CA LYS A 6 -27.07 -7.10 13.13
C LYS A 6 -26.60 -5.65 13.02
N LYS A 7 -25.84 -5.18 14.00
CA LYS A 7 -25.09 -3.92 13.87
C LYS A 7 -24.30 -4.01 12.57
N GLN A 8 -24.66 -3.17 11.58
CA GLN A 8 -23.85 -3.02 10.40
C GLN A 8 -22.44 -2.65 10.86
N ALA A 9 -21.47 -3.52 10.56
CA ALA A 9 -20.07 -3.20 10.78
C ALA A 9 -19.78 -1.90 10.01
N LYS A 10 -19.22 -0.90 10.72
CA LYS A 10 -18.76 0.32 10.07
C LYS A 10 -17.75 -0.09 8.99
N ASN A 11 -17.90 0.42 7.77
CA ASN A 11 -16.91 0.24 6.73
C ASN A 11 -15.54 0.67 7.25
N PRO A 12 -14.49 -0.15 7.08
CA PRO A 12 -13.16 0.21 7.52
C PRO A 12 -12.72 1.49 6.83
N THR A 13 -12.20 2.43 7.60
CA THR A 13 -11.67 3.68 7.08
C THR A 13 -10.16 3.63 7.01
N PHE A 14 -9.59 4.13 5.93
CA PHE A 14 -8.16 4.29 5.73
C PHE A 14 -7.78 5.77 5.76
N THR A 15 -6.82 6.12 6.63
CA THR A 15 -6.31 7.47 6.77
C THR A 15 -4.81 7.47 6.44
N PRO A 16 -4.39 8.06 5.30
CA PRO A 16 -2.98 8.00 4.85
C PRO A 16 -1.99 8.53 5.89
N SER A 17 -2.31 9.62 6.58
CA SER A 17 -1.43 10.23 7.59
C SER A 17 -1.20 9.34 8.81
N LYS A 18 -2.13 8.44 9.11
CA LYS A 18 -2.05 7.52 10.25
C LYS A 18 -1.60 6.12 9.84
N ALA A 19 -1.62 5.80 8.57
CA ALA A 19 -1.25 4.49 8.07
C ALA A 19 0.26 4.28 8.18
N ARG A 20 0.63 3.05 8.50
CA ARG A 20 2.03 2.64 8.59
C ARG A 20 2.58 2.35 7.21
N LEU A 21 3.79 2.83 6.94
CA LEU A 21 4.59 2.41 5.80
C LEU A 21 5.41 1.18 6.19
N ALA A 22 5.51 0.23 5.29
CA ALA A 22 6.28 -0.98 5.54
C ALA A 22 6.91 -1.54 4.27
N VAL A 23 7.98 -2.31 4.48
CA VAL A 23 8.49 -3.28 3.51
C VAL A 23 8.11 -4.65 4.03
N ILE A 24 7.48 -5.47 3.20
CA ILE A 24 7.11 -6.84 3.53
C ILE A 24 7.89 -7.78 2.63
N ARG A 25 8.65 -8.69 3.24
CA ARG A 25 9.27 -9.81 2.55
C ARG A 25 8.41 -11.05 2.77
N TRP A 26 8.03 -11.68 1.69
CA TRP A 26 7.19 -12.87 1.74
C TRP A 26 7.54 -13.88 0.66
N LEU A 27 7.08 -15.10 0.81
CA LEU A 27 7.31 -16.19 -0.13
C LEU A 27 6.07 -16.39 -0.98
N ASP A 28 6.27 -16.47 -2.29
CA ASP A 28 5.22 -16.71 -3.26
C ASP A 28 5.49 -17.98 -4.07
N ALA A 29 4.45 -18.49 -4.67
CA ALA A 29 4.57 -19.56 -5.64
C ALA A 29 5.43 -19.09 -6.82
N GLN A 30 6.22 -19.99 -7.34
CA GLN A 30 7.05 -19.72 -8.53
C GLN A 30 6.86 -20.84 -9.53
N ASP A 31 6.47 -20.49 -10.74
CA ASP A 31 6.37 -21.44 -11.84
C ASP A 31 7.76 -21.84 -12.33
N GLY A 32 7.88 -23.08 -12.80
CA GLY A 32 9.05 -23.51 -13.52
C GLY A 32 9.11 -22.86 -14.89
N GLU A 33 10.30 -22.80 -15.47
CA GLU A 33 10.47 -22.41 -16.86
C GLU A 33 9.73 -23.40 -17.79
N GLY A 34 9.19 -22.88 -18.90
CA GLY A 34 8.48 -23.73 -19.87
C GLY A 34 9.39 -24.81 -20.45
N GLY A 35 8.79 -25.98 -20.74
CA GLY A 35 9.48 -27.12 -21.30
C GLY A 35 9.73 -28.27 -20.32
N TRP A 36 10.49 -29.26 -20.77
CA TRP A 36 10.81 -30.45 -19.99
C TRP A 36 12.09 -30.26 -19.20
N THR A 37 12.02 -30.47 -17.89
CA THR A 37 13.14 -30.28 -16.95
C THR A 37 13.45 -31.61 -16.26
N PRO A 38 14.73 -32.01 -16.14
CA PRO A 38 15.11 -33.20 -15.36
C PRO A 38 14.56 -33.13 -13.92
N ILE A 39 14.06 -34.25 -13.44
CA ILE A 39 13.44 -34.34 -12.10
C ILE A 39 14.41 -33.87 -10.99
N ALA A 40 15.69 -34.18 -11.11
CA ALA A 40 16.69 -33.74 -10.15
C ALA A 40 16.78 -32.23 -10.02
N GLN A 41 16.51 -31.48 -11.09
CA GLN A 41 16.43 -30.00 -11.08
C GLN A 41 15.09 -29.52 -10.57
N VAL A 42 13.99 -30.21 -10.91
CA VAL A 42 12.65 -29.87 -10.39
C VAL A 42 12.63 -29.93 -8.86
N LEU A 43 13.27 -30.91 -8.26
CA LEU A 43 13.34 -31.07 -6.80
C LEU A 43 14.08 -29.93 -6.09
N LYS A 44 14.88 -29.16 -6.81
CA LYS A 44 15.61 -27.99 -6.28
C LYS A 44 14.85 -26.68 -6.50
N HIS A 45 13.70 -26.70 -7.17
CA HIS A 45 12.90 -25.53 -7.44
C HIS A 45 12.40 -24.90 -6.13
N GLN A 46 12.54 -23.59 -6.03
CA GLN A 46 12.25 -22.84 -4.80
C GLN A 46 11.09 -21.89 -4.98
N LEU A 47 10.52 -21.43 -3.86
CA LEU A 47 9.56 -20.36 -3.83
C LEU A 47 10.23 -19.04 -4.21
N ALA A 48 9.46 -18.13 -4.81
CA ALA A 48 9.91 -16.77 -5.05
C ALA A 48 9.94 -15.97 -3.75
N THR A 49 10.99 -15.19 -3.55
CA THR A 49 11.04 -14.19 -2.49
C THR A 49 10.62 -12.86 -3.06
N VAL A 50 9.57 -12.28 -2.49
CA VAL A 50 8.98 -11.02 -2.93
C VAL A 50 9.16 -9.96 -1.86
N TYR A 51 9.46 -8.74 -2.29
CA TYR A 51 9.50 -7.55 -1.45
C TYR A 51 8.47 -6.56 -1.95
N ASP A 52 7.50 -6.22 -1.12
CA ASP A 52 6.54 -5.15 -1.36
C ASP A 52 6.77 -4.00 -0.40
N VAL A 53 6.59 -2.80 -0.89
CA VAL A 53 6.68 -1.56 -0.10
C VAL A 53 5.42 -0.73 -0.28
N GLY A 54 4.91 -0.19 0.82
CA GLY A 54 3.72 0.68 0.76
C GLY A 54 3.05 0.84 2.11
N TRP A 55 1.80 1.32 2.07
CA TRP A 55 0.94 1.45 3.25
C TRP A 55 0.31 0.11 3.60
N ILE A 56 0.34 -0.21 4.89
CA ILE A 56 -0.50 -1.29 5.42
C ILE A 56 -1.92 -0.76 5.56
N VAL A 57 -2.81 -1.26 4.73
CA VAL A 57 -4.22 -0.86 4.70
C VAL A 57 -5.03 -1.61 5.74
N SER A 58 -4.74 -2.89 5.89
CA SER A 58 -5.44 -3.79 6.80
C SER A 58 -4.57 -4.96 7.18
N GLU A 59 -4.75 -5.45 8.38
CA GLU A 59 -4.11 -6.66 8.89
C GLU A 59 -5.11 -7.42 9.77
N ASP A 60 -5.28 -8.69 9.48
CA ASP A 60 -6.06 -9.61 10.29
C ASP A 60 -5.30 -10.93 10.52
N LYS A 61 -5.98 -11.96 10.99
CA LYS A 61 -5.35 -13.28 11.24
C LYS A 61 -4.89 -13.99 9.97
N GLU A 62 -5.50 -13.67 8.84
CA GLU A 62 -5.33 -14.40 7.58
C GLU A 62 -4.42 -13.67 6.61
N LYS A 63 -4.50 -12.36 6.55
CA LYS A 63 -3.84 -11.57 5.52
C LYS A 63 -3.40 -10.19 5.98
N ILE A 64 -2.46 -9.65 5.22
CA ILE A 64 -2.05 -8.26 5.24
C ILE A 64 -2.34 -7.67 3.86
N ILE A 65 -2.96 -6.50 3.82
CA ILE A 65 -3.15 -5.75 2.57
C ILE A 65 -2.18 -4.57 2.57
N ILE A 66 -1.31 -4.56 1.58
CA ILE A 66 -0.35 -3.47 1.33
C ILE A 66 -0.74 -2.74 0.04
N MET A 67 -0.54 -1.43 0.01
CA MET A 67 -0.96 -0.58 -1.09
C MET A 67 0.11 0.45 -1.43
N GLY A 68 0.41 0.62 -2.72
CA GLY A 68 1.47 1.49 -3.20
C GLY A 68 1.02 2.87 -3.68
N SER A 69 -0.26 3.07 -3.92
CA SER A 69 -0.78 4.33 -4.45
C SER A 69 -2.14 4.68 -3.89
N ILE A 70 -2.36 5.97 -3.69
CA ILE A 70 -3.64 6.53 -3.27
C ILE A 70 -3.97 7.67 -4.23
N CYS A 71 -5.20 7.72 -4.69
CA CYS A 71 -5.70 8.81 -5.51
C CYS A 71 -6.90 9.47 -4.84
N TRP A 72 -6.90 10.79 -4.87
CA TRP A 72 -8.05 11.60 -4.50
C TRP A 72 -8.36 12.57 -5.64
N GLU A 73 -9.51 12.42 -6.24
CA GLU A 73 -9.88 13.15 -7.46
C GLU A 73 -10.52 14.52 -7.20
N GLY A 74 -10.55 14.97 -5.96
CA GLY A 74 -11.01 16.29 -5.60
C GLY A 74 -12.20 16.31 -4.62
N PRO A 75 -12.70 17.50 -4.26
CA PRO A 75 -13.65 17.70 -3.16
C PRO A 75 -15.02 17.07 -3.38
N ASP A 76 -15.42 16.82 -4.61
CA ASP A 76 -16.69 16.19 -4.94
C ASP A 76 -16.66 14.68 -4.73
N LYS A 77 -15.49 14.09 -4.59
CA LYS A 77 -15.31 12.67 -4.35
C LYS A 77 -15.01 12.41 -2.88
N LYS A 78 -15.90 11.72 -2.20
CA LYS A 78 -15.80 11.45 -0.76
C LYS A 78 -14.87 10.29 -0.42
N GLU A 79 -14.48 9.49 -1.40
CA GLU A 79 -13.69 8.28 -1.21
C GLU A 79 -12.33 8.40 -1.85
N LEU A 80 -11.34 7.81 -1.18
CA LEU A 80 -10.00 7.61 -1.74
C LEU A 80 -9.99 6.35 -2.58
N ASP A 81 -9.30 6.40 -3.72
CA ASP A 81 -9.02 5.23 -4.53
C ASP A 81 -7.62 4.71 -4.23
N GLY A 82 -7.52 3.40 -4.09
CA GLY A 82 -6.25 2.71 -3.89
C GLY A 82 -5.80 2.00 -5.16
N GLY A 83 -4.50 2.06 -5.43
CA GLY A 83 -3.87 1.37 -6.55
C GLY A 83 -2.64 0.60 -6.12
N ARG A 84 -2.25 -0.37 -6.93
CA ARG A 84 -1.09 -1.24 -6.67
C ARG A 84 -1.15 -1.86 -5.29
N PHE A 85 -2.23 -2.54 -5.01
CA PHE A 85 -2.42 -3.24 -3.75
C PHE A 85 -2.28 -4.75 -3.91
N CYS A 86 -1.84 -5.38 -2.84
CA CYS A 86 -1.68 -6.83 -2.77
C CYS A 86 -2.17 -7.34 -1.42
N SER A 87 -2.96 -8.41 -1.46
CA SER A 87 -3.33 -9.16 -0.26
C SER A 87 -2.37 -10.33 -0.09
N ILE A 88 -1.61 -10.32 0.97
CA ILE A 88 -0.57 -11.32 1.25
C ILE A 88 -1.06 -12.23 2.36
N PRO A 89 -1.10 -13.56 2.15
CA PRO A 89 -1.39 -14.50 3.22
C PRO A 89 -0.40 -14.31 4.38
N LYS A 90 -0.91 -14.15 5.59
CA LYS A 90 -0.05 -13.86 6.75
C LYS A 90 0.96 -14.97 7.02
N SER A 91 0.60 -16.22 6.76
CA SER A 91 1.48 -17.38 6.87
C SER A 91 2.66 -17.38 5.88
N TRP A 92 2.59 -16.59 4.81
CA TRP A 92 3.64 -16.48 3.79
C TRP A 92 4.62 -15.34 4.08
N VAL A 93 4.32 -14.50 5.06
CA VAL A 93 5.17 -13.37 5.45
C VAL A 93 6.37 -13.87 6.25
N ASN A 94 7.58 -13.51 5.78
CA ASN A 94 8.82 -13.79 6.50
C ASN A 94 9.19 -12.67 7.47
N LYS A 95 9.10 -11.43 7.03
CA LYS A 95 9.56 -10.27 7.78
C LYS A 95 8.87 -9.00 7.33
N ILE A 96 8.61 -8.13 8.29
CA ILE A 96 8.07 -6.79 8.07
C ILE A 96 9.03 -5.79 8.69
N TRP A 97 9.44 -4.78 7.89
CA TRP A 97 10.13 -3.60 8.38
C TRP A 97 9.17 -2.43 8.31
N TYR A 98 8.97 -1.78 9.44
CA TYR A 98 8.19 -0.54 9.46
C TYR A 98 9.10 0.63 9.14
N LEU A 99 8.65 1.50 8.25
CA LEU A 99 9.42 2.63 7.78
C LEU A 99 9.00 3.90 8.50
N ASP A 100 9.99 4.72 8.87
CA ASP A 100 9.75 6.08 9.31
C ASP A 100 9.39 6.95 8.09
N LYS A 101 8.35 7.77 8.22
CA LYS A 101 7.94 8.71 7.16
C LYS A 101 8.94 9.85 6.95
N GLY A 102 9.91 10.00 7.85
CA GLY A 102 10.92 11.05 7.77
C GLY A 102 10.36 12.45 8.04
N LYS A 103 11.10 13.44 7.56
CA LYS A 103 10.68 14.84 7.66
C LYS A 103 9.64 15.16 6.61
N GLU A 104 8.64 15.94 7.00
CA GLU A 104 7.66 16.47 6.09
C GLU A 104 8.32 17.45 5.12
N TYR A 105 7.99 17.29 3.84
CA TYR A 105 8.34 18.22 2.79
C TYR A 105 7.06 18.75 2.16
N GLU A 106 6.93 20.03 2.15
CA GLU A 106 5.77 20.73 1.58
C GLU A 106 6.19 21.59 0.40
N ASN A 107 5.60 21.31 -0.78
CA ASN A 107 5.85 22.14 -1.96
C ASN A 107 4.90 23.35 -1.97
N VAL A 108 5.41 24.49 -1.54
CA VAL A 108 4.65 25.74 -1.46
C VAL A 108 4.01 26.13 -2.80
N ARG A 109 4.68 25.85 -3.91
CA ARG A 109 4.13 26.15 -5.25
C ARG A 109 2.88 25.35 -5.55
N VAL A 110 2.86 24.05 -5.21
CA VAL A 110 1.70 23.18 -5.42
C VAL A 110 0.54 23.61 -4.54
N GLN A 111 0.80 23.99 -3.29
CA GLN A 111 -0.22 24.51 -2.39
C GLN A 111 -0.88 25.77 -2.91
N LEU A 112 -0.11 26.72 -3.42
CA LEU A 112 -0.63 27.95 -4.00
C LEU A 112 -1.45 27.68 -5.27
N MET A 113 -1.06 26.73 -6.09
CA MET A 113 -1.84 26.29 -7.26
C MET A 113 -3.16 25.64 -6.85
N GLY A 114 -3.19 24.90 -5.75
CA GLY A 114 -4.41 24.29 -5.19
C GLY A 114 -5.40 25.31 -4.64
N GLN A 115 -4.96 26.49 -4.29
CA GLN A 115 -5.80 27.54 -3.71
C GLN A 115 -6.30 28.59 -4.70
N ASN A 116 -5.62 28.97 -5.75
CA ASN A 116 -6.05 29.89 -6.83
C ASN A 116 -4.98 30.06 -7.92
N GLY A 117 -4.06 29.15 -8.02
CA GLY A 117 -2.92 29.25 -8.91
C GLY A 117 -1.85 30.27 -8.43
N PRO A 118 -0.66 30.26 -9.03
CA PRO A 118 0.43 31.11 -8.58
C PRO A 118 0.13 32.57 -8.93
N LYS A 119 -0.16 33.41 -7.92
CA LYS A 119 -0.06 34.83 -8.07
C LYS A 119 1.43 35.15 -8.15
N GLY A 120 1.89 35.62 -9.33
CA GLY A 120 3.30 35.77 -9.65
C GLY A 120 4.08 36.61 -8.65
N LYS A 121 5.28 36.33 -8.46
CA LYS A 121 6.48 36.92 -7.86
C LYS A 121 7.07 36.28 -6.62
N ASP A 122 6.35 35.57 -5.80
CA ASP A 122 6.95 34.89 -4.63
C ASP A 122 7.24 33.40 -4.89
N ARG A 123 8.08 33.14 -5.87
CA ARG A 123 8.61 31.81 -6.13
C ARG A 123 9.85 31.57 -5.29
N LYS A 124 9.70 31.38 -3.99
CA LYS A 124 10.79 30.83 -3.20
C LYS A 124 11.03 29.40 -3.66
N ARG A 125 12.20 29.16 -4.23
CA ARG A 125 12.69 27.85 -4.58
C ARG A 125 12.87 27.07 -3.29
N VAL A 126 12.12 26.00 -3.12
CA VAL A 126 12.36 25.06 -2.03
C VAL A 126 13.65 24.32 -2.37
N GLN A 127 14.69 24.52 -1.55
CA GLN A 127 15.93 23.75 -1.64
C GLN A 127 15.69 22.38 -1.02
N VAL A 128 15.98 21.38 -1.81
CA VAL A 128 15.94 19.96 -1.38
C VAL A 128 17.25 19.64 -0.65
#